data_b289dd316f199d0435f40ae0dff9425c
#
_entry.id   b289dd316f199d0435f40ae0dff9425c
#
_cell.length_a   1.000
_cell.length_b   1.000
_cell.length_c   1.000
_cell.angle_alpha   90.00
_cell.angle_beta   90.00
_cell.angle_gamma   90.00
#
_symmetry.space_group_name_H-M   'P 1'
#
loop_
_entity.id
_entity.type
_entity.pdbx_description
1 polymer ?
#
loop_
_entity_poly.entity_id
_entity_poly.type
_entity_poly.pdbx_seq_one_letter_code
_entity_poly.pdbx_strand_id
1 'polypeptide(L)'
;MNRTVYRDDHEHFRMQVRRFLENEVVPHYAQWEEDGLVPKSVWLRAGQEGLLNPMIPEPFGGGGDFGHSAVLIEEIARVNTPSVGFPLHSDIVAPYINTYGTDEQKARWLPKMLSGESIGAIAMTEPGTGSDLKAVRTTARLEGDEYVINGQKTFITNGQNAGLVIVVCKTAPELGAKGVSLIVVEDGTPGFSKGRKLKKIGLLAQDTSELFFDNVRVPVTNRLGEEGQGFKYLMHELAQERLVIAVRCAASLESFLQRTIDYTRDRQSFGQSVLSFQNSRFKLAEAKSQITMLRVFVDDCLSLHLKRELTPERAAMAKLNATALQNKLLDEFLQLHGGYGYMTEYGIGPAWVDARIGRIYGGSDEIMKEIIARGL
;
A
#
# COMPACT_ATOMS: atom_id res chain seq x y z
N MET A 1 25.22 -0.53 -1.90
CA MET A 1 25.10 -0.29 -3.37
C MET A 1 24.87 1.20 -3.57
N ASN A 2 25.59 1.85 -4.49
CA ASN A 2 25.28 3.25 -4.79
C ASN A 2 24.08 3.28 -5.74
N ARG A 3 22.95 3.80 -5.28
CA ARG A 3 21.69 3.81 -6.03
C ARG A 3 21.57 5.15 -6.80
N THR A 4 21.44 5.06 -8.10
CA THR A 4 21.37 6.24 -9.00
C THR A 4 19.94 6.69 -9.29
N VAL A 5 18.94 5.99 -8.76
CA VAL A 5 17.53 6.29 -8.99
C VAL A 5 17.06 7.51 -8.19
N TYR A 6 17.74 7.83 -7.09
CA TYR A 6 17.42 8.97 -6.24
C TYR A 6 18.32 10.16 -6.51
N ARG A 7 17.75 11.36 -6.43
CA ARG A 7 18.41 12.66 -6.51
C ARG A 7 18.62 13.23 -5.10
N ASP A 8 19.31 14.34 -5.00
CA ASP A 8 19.62 15.01 -3.73
C ASP A 8 18.33 15.45 -2.98
N ASP A 9 17.30 15.90 -3.71
CA ASP A 9 16.00 16.27 -3.13
C ASP A 9 15.29 15.08 -2.48
N HIS A 10 15.36 13.89 -3.10
CA HIS A 10 14.85 12.64 -2.52
C HIS A 10 15.59 12.27 -1.23
N GLU A 11 16.92 12.45 -1.19
CA GLU A 11 17.71 12.13 0.01
C GLU A 11 17.48 13.14 1.14
N HIS A 12 17.26 14.42 0.84
CA HIS A 12 16.81 15.40 1.85
C HIS A 12 15.44 15.03 2.43
N PHE A 13 14.50 14.66 1.58
CA PHE A 13 13.19 14.17 2.02
C PHE A 13 13.30 12.88 2.88
N ARG A 14 14.22 11.97 2.51
CA ARG A 14 14.52 10.77 3.30
C ARG A 14 14.91 11.09 4.74
N MET A 15 15.76 12.09 4.95
CA MET A 15 16.16 12.52 6.29
C MET A 15 14.97 13.06 7.09
N GLN A 16 14.08 13.81 6.46
CA GLN A 16 12.86 14.32 7.08
C GLN A 16 11.91 13.18 7.46
N VAL A 17 11.62 12.26 6.53
CA VAL A 17 10.77 11.08 6.76
C VAL A 17 11.32 10.23 7.90
N ARG A 18 12.62 9.97 7.89
CA ARG A 18 13.30 9.17 8.93
C ARG A 18 13.10 9.76 10.31
N ARG A 19 13.38 11.07 10.45
CA ARG A 19 13.18 11.79 11.73
C ARG A 19 11.72 11.71 12.19
N PHE A 20 10.76 11.90 11.28
CA PHE A 20 9.34 11.79 11.62
C PHE A 20 8.98 10.39 12.11
N LEU A 21 9.37 9.35 11.39
CA LEU A 21 9.05 7.97 11.77
C LEU A 21 9.68 7.59 13.11
N GLU A 22 10.92 7.96 13.36
CA GLU A 22 11.64 7.65 14.60
C GLU A 22 11.04 8.39 15.82
N ASN A 23 10.51 9.58 15.65
CA ASN A 23 9.96 10.39 16.75
C ASN A 23 8.45 10.18 16.95
N GLU A 24 7.67 10.09 15.87
CA GLU A 24 6.21 10.16 15.93
C GLU A 24 5.54 8.79 15.71
N VAL A 25 6.25 7.81 15.13
CA VAL A 25 5.65 6.51 14.79
C VAL A 25 6.21 5.38 15.64
N VAL A 26 7.51 5.16 15.59
CA VAL A 26 8.16 4.00 16.23
C VAL A 26 7.84 3.89 17.72
N PRO A 27 7.88 4.99 18.55
CA PRO A 27 7.62 4.88 19.97
C PRO A 27 6.19 4.48 20.33
N HIS A 28 5.25 4.65 19.41
CA HIS A 28 3.83 4.44 19.65
C HIS A 28 3.26 3.23 18.89
N TYR A 29 4.06 2.62 17.98
CA TYR A 29 3.57 1.64 17.04
C TYR A 29 3.00 0.38 17.70
N ALA A 30 3.64 -0.13 18.75
CA ALA A 30 3.14 -1.30 19.49
C ALA A 30 1.74 -1.05 20.10
N GLN A 31 1.49 0.15 20.65
CA GLN A 31 0.18 0.51 21.15
C GLN A 31 -0.86 0.57 20.03
N TRP A 32 -0.51 1.09 18.84
CA TRP A 32 -1.43 1.11 17.71
C TRP A 32 -1.75 -0.30 17.17
N GLU A 33 -0.82 -1.25 17.32
CA GLU A 33 -1.10 -2.65 16.99
C GLU A 33 -2.13 -3.27 17.95
N GLU A 34 -2.06 -2.95 19.24
CA GLU A 34 -3.06 -3.34 20.23
C GLU A 34 -4.42 -2.67 19.98
N ASP A 35 -4.43 -1.38 19.69
CA ASP A 35 -5.64 -0.59 19.38
C ASP A 35 -6.23 -1.00 18.00
N GLY A 36 -5.38 -1.53 17.12
CA GLY A 36 -5.70 -1.92 15.74
C GLY A 36 -6.03 -0.73 14.86
N LEU A 37 -5.43 0.42 15.12
CA LEU A 37 -5.68 1.67 14.39
C LEU A 37 -4.52 2.65 14.57
N VAL A 38 -4.07 3.25 13.47
CA VAL A 38 -3.19 4.43 13.51
C VAL A 38 -4.04 5.66 13.78
N PRO A 39 -3.80 6.43 14.87
CA PRO A 39 -4.67 7.53 15.24
C PRO A 39 -4.60 8.70 14.24
N LYS A 40 -5.71 9.41 14.08
CA LYS A 40 -5.84 10.53 13.14
C LYS A 40 -4.83 11.66 13.42
N SER A 41 -4.42 11.86 14.67
CA SER A 41 -3.40 12.84 15.03
C SER A 41 -2.07 12.65 14.30
N VAL A 42 -1.69 11.41 14.04
CA VAL A 42 -0.46 11.08 13.28
C VAL A 42 -0.60 11.45 11.79
N TRP A 43 -1.79 11.29 11.23
CA TRP A 43 -2.08 11.72 9.87
C TRP A 43 -2.01 13.23 9.71
N LEU A 44 -2.60 13.97 10.66
CA LEU A 44 -2.52 15.43 10.70
C LEU A 44 -1.07 15.90 10.85
N ARG A 45 -0.31 15.25 11.73
CA ARG A 45 1.11 15.56 11.91
C ARG A 45 1.94 15.27 10.67
N ALA A 46 1.68 14.14 9.98
CA ALA A 46 2.32 13.80 8.71
C ALA A 46 1.99 14.82 7.61
N GLY A 47 0.74 15.32 7.56
CA GLY A 47 0.34 16.39 6.65
C GLY A 47 1.08 17.70 6.94
N GLN A 48 1.21 18.11 8.20
CA GLN A 48 1.97 19.29 8.62
C GLN A 48 3.45 19.23 8.23
N GLU A 49 4.04 18.02 8.26
CA GLU A 49 5.42 17.77 7.84
C GLU A 49 5.55 17.55 6.32
N GLY A 50 4.47 17.68 5.52
CA GLY A 50 4.51 17.50 4.08
C GLY A 50 4.80 16.08 3.60
N LEU A 51 4.48 15.06 4.41
CA LEU A 51 4.75 13.66 4.09
C LEU A 51 3.62 12.98 3.31
N LEU A 52 2.43 13.57 3.27
CA LEU A 52 1.28 13.04 2.53
C LEU A 52 1.22 13.61 1.12
N ASN A 53 0.78 12.78 0.18
CA ASN A 53 0.65 13.13 -1.25
C ASN A 53 1.92 13.76 -1.87
N PRO A 54 3.14 13.25 -1.59
CA PRO A 54 4.36 13.92 -2.01
C PRO A 54 4.49 13.99 -3.54
N MET A 55 3.93 13.05 -4.29
CA MET A 55 3.99 13.00 -5.76
C MET A 55 2.89 13.79 -6.46
N ILE A 56 1.90 14.30 -5.75
CA ILE A 56 0.81 15.07 -6.34
C ILE A 56 1.33 16.49 -6.63
N PRO A 57 1.10 17.03 -7.86
CA PRO A 57 1.56 18.37 -8.21
C PRO A 57 0.95 19.48 -7.34
N GLU A 58 1.68 20.59 -7.19
CA GLU A 58 1.12 21.81 -6.65
C GLU A 58 -0.01 22.36 -7.55
N PRO A 59 -1.01 23.05 -6.99
CA PRO A 59 -1.16 23.41 -5.57
C PRO A 59 -1.86 22.33 -4.71
N PHE A 60 -2.08 21.13 -5.22
CA PHE A 60 -2.93 20.11 -4.60
C PHE A 60 -2.15 19.06 -3.81
N GLY A 61 -0.83 19.07 -3.87
CA GLY A 61 0.05 18.10 -3.22
C GLY A 61 1.44 18.65 -2.93
N GLY A 62 2.39 17.77 -2.66
CA GLY A 62 3.75 18.11 -2.24
C GLY A 62 4.67 18.60 -3.37
N GLY A 63 4.25 18.56 -4.65
CA GLY A 63 5.04 19.03 -5.79
C GLY A 63 6.24 18.18 -6.16
N GLY A 64 6.44 17.02 -5.52
CA GLY A 64 7.50 16.07 -5.84
C GLY A 64 7.13 15.09 -6.95
N ASP A 65 7.79 13.94 -6.95
CA ASP A 65 7.52 12.83 -7.86
C ASP A 65 7.43 11.49 -7.11
N PHE A 66 7.23 10.39 -7.84
CA PHE A 66 7.15 9.07 -7.24
C PHE A 66 8.44 8.63 -6.52
N GLY A 67 9.58 9.26 -6.77
CA GLY A 67 10.81 9.03 -6.01
C GLY A 67 10.66 9.44 -4.53
N HIS A 68 9.93 10.53 -4.24
CA HIS A 68 9.59 10.93 -2.87
C HIS A 68 8.66 9.91 -2.21
N SER A 69 7.64 9.44 -2.93
CA SER A 69 6.77 8.35 -2.46
C SER A 69 7.55 7.08 -2.15
N ALA A 70 8.46 6.68 -3.06
CA ALA A 70 9.31 5.51 -2.87
C ALA A 70 10.21 5.63 -1.62
N VAL A 71 10.77 6.82 -1.36
CA VAL A 71 11.52 7.12 -0.14
C VAL A 71 10.68 6.92 1.11
N LEU A 72 9.46 7.45 1.15
CA LEU A 72 8.55 7.28 2.29
C LEU A 72 8.24 5.80 2.53
N ILE A 73 7.95 5.05 1.47
CA ILE A 73 7.66 3.62 1.53
C ILE A 73 8.86 2.83 2.07
N GLU A 74 10.06 3.16 1.61
CA GLU A 74 11.30 2.51 2.06
C GLU A 74 11.60 2.77 3.53
N GLU A 75 11.44 4.01 3.99
CA GLU A 75 11.70 4.35 5.39
C GLU A 75 10.67 3.71 6.35
N ILE A 76 9.39 3.64 5.98
CA ILE A 76 8.36 2.89 6.71
C ILE A 76 8.77 1.40 6.83
N ALA A 77 9.26 0.80 5.75
CA ALA A 77 9.71 -0.58 5.75
C ALA A 77 10.99 -0.78 6.57
N ARG A 78 11.93 0.17 6.54
CA ARG A 78 13.18 0.15 7.30
C ARG A 78 12.93 0.08 8.80
N VAL A 79 12.00 0.87 9.32
CA VAL A 79 11.67 0.87 10.76
C VAL A 79 10.67 -0.20 11.15
N ASN A 80 10.19 -0.99 10.19
CA ASN A 80 9.22 -2.07 10.39
C ASN A 80 7.89 -1.59 10.99
N THR A 81 7.29 -0.55 10.37
CA THR A 81 5.96 -0.05 10.72
C THR A 81 4.98 -0.15 9.54
N PRO A 82 4.81 -1.34 8.93
CA PRO A 82 4.11 -1.51 7.65
C PRO A 82 2.60 -1.23 7.72
N SER A 83 2.04 -1.13 8.92
CA SER A 83 0.62 -0.82 9.14
C SER A 83 0.29 0.66 8.98
N VAL A 84 1.29 1.54 8.88
CA VAL A 84 1.07 2.96 8.60
C VAL A 84 0.56 3.13 7.19
N GLY A 85 -0.70 3.54 7.05
CA GLY A 85 -1.46 3.52 5.80
C GLY A 85 -1.17 4.67 4.82
N PHE A 86 -0.10 5.46 5.03
CA PHE A 86 0.24 6.61 4.20
C PHE A 86 0.39 6.26 2.71
N PRO A 87 1.08 5.16 2.31
CA PRO A 87 1.22 4.82 0.90
C PRO A 87 -0.11 4.50 0.20
N LEU A 88 -1.07 3.86 0.88
CA LEU A 88 -2.38 3.62 0.28
C LEU A 88 -3.11 4.93 0.01
N HIS A 89 -3.09 5.85 0.95
CA HIS A 89 -3.71 7.15 0.84
C HIS A 89 -3.05 8.01 -0.27
N SER A 90 -1.71 8.14 -0.21
CA SER A 90 -0.95 9.07 -1.04
C SER A 90 -0.62 8.52 -2.44
N ASP A 91 -0.32 7.21 -2.54
CA ASP A 91 0.26 6.63 -3.75
C ASP A 91 -0.72 5.71 -4.48
N ILE A 92 -1.88 5.42 -3.87
CA ILE A 92 -2.97 4.67 -4.48
C ILE A 92 -4.22 5.54 -4.65
N VAL A 93 -4.78 6.11 -3.58
CA VAL A 93 -6.06 6.83 -3.64
C VAL A 93 -5.95 8.21 -4.29
N ALA A 94 -5.00 9.04 -3.84
CA ALA A 94 -4.82 10.39 -4.37
C ALA A 94 -4.55 10.44 -5.88
N PRO A 95 -3.78 9.52 -6.50
CA PRO A 95 -3.59 9.46 -7.95
C PRO A 95 -4.87 9.34 -8.75
N TYR A 96 -5.87 8.58 -8.30
CA TYR A 96 -7.16 8.51 -9.00
C TYR A 96 -7.84 9.87 -9.09
N ILE A 97 -7.84 10.64 -8.00
CA ILE A 97 -8.42 11.99 -7.98
C ILE A 97 -7.60 12.93 -8.85
N ASN A 98 -6.26 12.87 -8.75
CA ASN A 98 -5.38 13.72 -9.52
C ASN A 98 -5.46 13.46 -11.03
N THR A 99 -5.59 12.19 -11.45
CA THR A 99 -5.58 11.80 -12.86
C THR A 99 -6.95 11.95 -13.52
N TYR A 100 -8.02 11.59 -12.83
CA TYR A 100 -9.37 11.49 -13.41
C TYR A 100 -10.34 12.53 -12.87
N GLY A 101 -9.98 13.26 -11.83
CA GLY A 101 -10.82 14.32 -11.28
C GLY A 101 -10.79 15.60 -12.10
N THR A 102 -11.91 16.34 -12.10
CA THR A 102 -11.95 17.73 -12.59
C THR A 102 -11.16 18.64 -11.65
N ASP A 103 -10.87 19.85 -12.08
CA ASP A 103 -10.14 20.81 -11.23
C ASP A 103 -10.92 21.18 -9.96
N GLU A 104 -12.26 21.22 -10.04
CA GLU A 104 -13.14 21.42 -8.88
C GLU A 104 -13.06 20.24 -7.91
N GLN A 105 -13.02 19.01 -8.41
CA GLN A 105 -12.87 17.81 -7.60
C GLN A 105 -11.50 17.78 -6.93
N LYS A 106 -10.43 18.07 -7.65
CA LYS A 106 -9.07 18.19 -7.09
C LYS A 106 -9.00 19.24 -5.99
N ALA A 107 -9.54 20.44 -6.26
CA ALA A 107 -9.57 21.54 -5.29
C ALA A 107 -10.40 21.20 -4.03
N ARG A 108 -11.46 20.39 -4.17
CA ARG A 108 -12.32 19.97 -3.06
C ARG A 108 -11.66 18.95 -2.14
N TRP A 109 -10.97 17.96 -2.70
CA TRP A 109 -10.54 16.78 -1.95
C TRP A 109 -9.04 16.69 -1.66
N LEU A 110 -8.17 17.03 -2.63
CA LEU A 110 -6.73 16.83 -2.48
C LEU A 110 -6.10 17.68 -1.36
N PRO A 111 -6.48 18.96 -1.12
CA PRO A 111 -5.91 19.73 -0.01
C PRO A 111 -6.19 19.13 1.37
N LYS A 112 -7.41 18.58 1.58
CA LYS A 112 -7.77 17.89 2.82
C LYS A 112 -7.04 16.55 2.98
N MET A 113 -6.71 15.90 1.86
CA MET A 113 -5.88 14.68 1.86
C MET A 113 -4.43 15.04 2.18
N LEU A 114 -3.89 16.10 1.59
CA LEU A 114 -2.53 16.59 1.86
C LEU A 114 -2.32 16.97 3.33
N SER A 115 -3.31 17.62 3.95
CA SER A 115 -3.26 17.99 5.37
C SER A 115 -3.48 16.83 6.34
N GLY A 116 -3.93 15.65 5.87
CA GLY A 116 -4.33 14.53 6.70
C GLY A 116 -5.71 14.67 7.35
N GLU A 117 -6.46 15.74 7.04
CA GLU A 117 -7.84 15.92 7.52
C GLU A 117 -8.81 14.90 6.91
N SER A 118 -8.61 14.52 5.66
CA SER A 118 -9.41 13.50 4.99
C SER A 118 -8.52 12.35 4.53
N ILE A 119 -8.63 11.21 5.20
CA ILE A 119 -7.88 10.00 4.85
C ILE A 119 -8.59 9.29 3.72
N GLY A 120 -7.85 8.93 2.67
CA GLY A 120 -8.40 8.26 1.50
C GLY A 120 -8.45 6.74 1.65
N ALA A 121 -9.53 6.14 1.14
CA ALA A 121 -9.67 4.72 0.93
C ALA A 121 -10.22 4.44 -0.48
N ILE A 122 -9.95 3.23 -1.00
CA ILE A 122 -10.55 2.73 -2.25
C ILE A 122 -11.27 1.42 -1.98
N ALA A 123 -12.53 1.36 -2.34
CA ALA A 123 -13.42 0.24 -2.06
C ALA A 123 -13.71 -0.57 -3.32
N MET A 124 -12.83 -1.56 -3.59
CA MET A 124 -12.95 -2.47 -4.75
C MET A 124 -13.63 -3.78 -4.35
N THR A 125 -13.07 -4.48 -3.37
CA THR A 125 -13.41 -5.86 -2.98
C THR A 125 -14.78 -5.95 -2.33
N GLU A 126 -15.51 -7.00 -2.69
CA GLU A 126 -16.81 -7.35 -2.09
C GLU A 126 -16.75 -8.79 -1.51
N PRO A 127 -17.70 -9.22 -0.66
CA PRO A 127 -17.71 -10.57 -0.14
C PRO A 127 -17.67 -11.68 -1.20
N GLY A 128 -18.21 -11.43 -2.39
CA GLY A 128 -18.21 -12.37 -3.51
C GLY A 128 -17.20 -12.05 -4.62
N THR A 129 -16.37 -11.01 -4.47
CA THR A 129 -15.54 -10.48 -5.56
C THR A 129 -14.20 -9.98 -5.04
N GLY A 130 -13.11 -10.62 -5.45
CA GLY A 130 -11.74 -10.20 -5.18
C GLY A 130 -10.94 -10.03 -6.47
N SER A 131 -10.35 -11.10 -6.99
CA SER A 131 -9.53 -11.07 -8.21
C SER A 131 -10.32 -10.70 -9.46
N ASP A 132 -11.57 -11.06 -9.54
CA ASP A 132 -12.46 -10.71 -10.67
C ASP A 132 -13.23 -9.41 -10.40
N LEU A 133 -12.57 -8.27 -10.60
CA LEU A 133 -13.19 -6.95 -10.43
C LEU A 133 -14.36 -6.66 -11.40
N LYS A 134 -14.55 -7.46 -12.45
CA LYS A 134 -15.70 -7.33 -13.36
C LYS A 134 -17.00 -7.82 -12.69
N ALA A 135 -16.89 -8.68 -11.69
CA ALA A 135 -18.00 -9.29 -11.00
C ALA A 135 -18.52 -8.45 -9.79
N VAL A 136 -18.05 -7.21 -9.60
CA VAL A 136 -18.59 -6.31 -8.56
C VAL A 136 -20.10 -6.17 -8.70
N ARG A 137 -20.80 -6.15 -7.56
CA ARG A 137 -22.28 -6.09 -7.47
C ARG A 137 -22.80 -4.78 -6.89
N THR A 138 -21.96 -3.99 -6.23
CA THR A 138 -22.33 -2.64 -5.79
C THR A 138 -22.77 -1.83 -7.01
N THR A 139 -23.96 -1.24 -6.94
CA THR A 139 -24.59 -0.47 -8.03
C THR A 139 -24.65 1.01 -7.69
N ALA A 140 -24.65 1.86 -8.70
CA ALA A 140 -24.94 3.28 -8.58
C ALA A 140 -25.92 3.65 -9.67
N ARG A 141 -27.18 3.84 -9.32
CA ARG A 141 -28.25 4.20 -10.28
C ARG A 141 -28.37 5.71 -10.35
N LEU A 142 -28.40 6.25 -11.56
CA LEU A 142 -28.65 7.67 -11.79
C LEU A 142 -30.14 8.02 -11.55
N GLU A 143 -30.40 8.97 -10.67
CA GLU A 143 -31.72 9.52 -10.39
C GLU A 143 -31.64 11.05 -10.40
N GLY A 144 -32.06 11.65 -11.47
CA GLY A 144 -31.92 13.10 -11.68
C GLY A 144 -30.45 13.49 -11.79
N ASP A 145 -29.97 14.31 -10.86
CA ASP A 145 -28.58 14.78 -10.77
C ASP A 145 -27.76 14.07 -9.67
N GLU A 146 -28.27 12.95 -9.15
CA GLU A 146 -27.62 12.16 -8.12
C GLU A 146 -27.42 10.69 -8.54
N TYR A 147 -26.36 10.09 -8.04
CA TYR A 147 -26.22 8.62 -8.00
C TYR A 147 -26.74 8.07 -6.68
N VAL A 148 -27.56 7.03 -6.74
CA VAL A 148 -28.02 6.23 -5.59
C VAL A 148 -27.20 4.95 -5.53
N ILE A 149 -26.32 4.86 -4.53
CA ILE A 149 -25.37 3.75 -4.38
C ILE A 149 -25.92 2.73 -3.41
N ASN A 150 -25.93 1.45 -3.82
CA ASN A 150 -26.33 0.30 -3.00
C ASN A 150 -25.32 -0.82 -3.12
N GLY A 151 -24.91 -1.40 -1.97
CA GLY A 151 -23.98 -2.51 -1.92
C GLY A 151 -23.17 -2.59 -0.64
N GLN A 152 -22.18 -3.46 -0.67
CA GLN A 152 -21.26 -3.63 0.45
C GLN A 152 -19.84 -3.93 -0.05
N LYS A 153 -18.85 -3.49 0.71
CA LYS A 153 -17.44 -3.72 0.44
C LYS A 153 -16.77 -4.35 1.63
N THR A 154 -15.73 -5.15 1.40
CA THR A 154 -15.00 -5.82 2.47
C THR A 154 -13.48 -5.71 2.26
N PHE A 155 -12.73 -5.89 3.33
CA PHE A 155 -11.26 -5.77 3.36
C PHE A 155 -10.75 -4.39 2.94
N ILE A 156 -11.49 -3.33 3.26
CA ILE A 156 -11.12 -1.97 2.87
C ILE A 156 -10.13 -1.39 3.87
N THR A 157 -8.91 -1.18 3.41
CA THR A 157 -7.83 -0.52 4.16
C THR A 157 -8.16 0.95 4.38
N ASN A 158 -7.81 1.49 5.54
CA ASN A 158 -8.18 2.82 6.03
C ASN A 158 -9.70 3.02 6.20
N GLY A 159 -10.52 1.96 6.13
CA GLY A 159 -11.97 2.07 6.11
C GLY A 159 -12.57 2.74 7.35
N GLN A 160 -11.99 2.53 8.55
CA GLN A 160 -12.43 3.23 9.76
C GLN A 160 -12.01 4.70 9.76
N ASN A 161 -10.78 4.97 9.33
CA ASN A 161 -10.21 6.31 9.29
C ASN A 161 -10.67 7.14 8.09
N ALA A 162 -11.25 6.50 7.06
CA ALA A 162 -11.59 7.17 5.81
C ALA A 162 -12.49 8.39 6.01
N GLY A 163 -12.04 9.54 5.56
CA GLY A 163 -12.86 10.72 5.33
C GLY A 163 -13.42 10.77 3.90
N LEU A 164 -12.83 9.96 3.00
CA LEU A 164 -13.20 9.86 1.60
C LEU A 164 -12.96 8.45 1.09
N VAL A 165 -13.93 7.89 0.37
CA VAL A 165 -13.85 6.55 -0.22
C VAL A 165 -14.14 6.63 -1.72
N ILE A 166 -13.22 6.15 -2.55
CA ILE A 166 -13.49 5.88 -3.97
C ILE A 166 -14.20 4.52 -4.05
N VAL A 167 -15.46 4.53 -4.44
CA VAL A 167 -16.29 3.31 -4.54
C VAL A 167 -16.30 2.82 -5.98
N VAL A 168 -15.82 1.58 -6.18
CA VAL A 168 -15.94 0.87 -7.45
C VAL A 168 -17.33 0.26 -7.53
N CYS A 169 -18.17 0.74 -8.45
CA CYS A 169 -19.56 0.32 -8.57
C CYS A 169 -19.98 0.23 -10.05
N LYS A 170 -21.13 -0.41 -10.29
CA LYS A 170 -21.74 -0.49 -11.62
C LYS A 170 -22.80 0.57 -11.79
N THR A 171 -22.61 1.43 -12.79
CA THR A 171 -23.65 2.36 -13.28
C THR A 171 -24.47 1.73 -14.41
N ALA A 172 -23.92 0.76 -15.15
CA ALA A 172 -24.59 -0.02 -16.18
C ALA A 172 -24.23 -1.52 -16.01
N PRO A 173 -24.93 -2.26 -15.10
CA PRO A 173 -24.60 -3.66 -14.78
C PRO A 173 -24.57 -4.60 -15.98
N GLU A 174 -25.41 -4.37 -16.96
CA GLU A 174 -25.56 -5.17 -18.19
C GLU A 174 -24.32 -5.08 -19.12
N LEU A 175 -23.50 -4.03 -18.99
CA LEU A 175 -22.31 -3.83 -19.80
C LEU A 175 -21.03 -4.48 -19.24
N GLY A 176 -21.15 -5.26 -18.15
CA GLY A 176 -20.03 -5.96 -17.54
C GLY A 176 -18.91 -5.01 -17.07
N ALA A 177 -17.69 -5.17 -17.59
CA ALA A 177 -16.55 -4.31 -17.26
C ALA A 177 -16.73 -2.85 -17.75
N LYS A 178 -17.42 -2.65 -18.86
CA LYS A 178 -17.71 -1.32 -19.42
C LYS A 178 -18.81 -0.57 -18.67
N GLY A 179 -19.47 -1.22 -17.71
CA GLY A 179 -20.46 -0.59 -16.84
C GLY A 179 -19.90 -0.20 -15.46
N VAL A 180 -18.59 -0.33 -15.23
CA VAL A 180 -17.95 0.03 -13.97
C VAL A 180 -17.56 1.50 -13.97
N SER A 181 -17.93 2.20 -12.90
CA SER A 181 -17.57 3.60 -12.64
C SER A 181 -16.92 3.77 -11.27
N LEU A 182 -16.24 4.88 -11.07
CA LEU A 182 -15.62 5.27 -9.80
C LEU A 182 -16.38 6.47 -9.25
N ILE A 183 -16.93 6.33 -8.04
CA ILE A 183 -17.72 7.41 -7.41
C ILE A 183 -17.15 7.67 -6.01
N VAL A 184 -16.94 8.94 -5.69
CA VAL A 184 -16.43 9.36 -4.38
C VAL A 184 -17.59 9.51 -3.40
N VAL A 185 -17.46 8.87 -2.24
CA VAL A 185 -18.37 9.02 -1.09
C VAL A 185 -17.56 9.58 0.07
N GLU A 186 -18.02 10.71 0.63
CA GLU A 186 -17.40 11.33 1.79
C GLU A 186 -18.01 10.75 3.09
N ASP A 187 -17.23 10.74 4.16
CA ASP A 187 -17.72 10.33 5.49
C ASP A 187 -18.88 11.23 5.94
N GLY A 188 -19.82 10.63 6.65
CA GLY A 188 -21.05 11.33 7.07
C GLY A 188 -22.14 11.43 6.00
N THR A 189 -21.93 10.93 4.77
CA THR A 189 -22.99 10.87 3.77
C THR A 189 -24.13 9.96 4.26
N PRO A 190 -25.40 10.40 4.26
CA PRO A 190 -26.52 9.55 4.69
C PRO A 190 -26.59 8.22 3.96
N GLY A 191 -26.82 7.13 4.70
CA GLY A 191 -26.84 5.76 4.15
C GLY A 191 -25.45 5.11 4.00
N PHE A 192 -24.36 5.86 4.09
CA PHE A 192 -23.01 5.30 4.18
C PHE A 192 -22.67 4.96 5.63
N SER A 193 -22.21 3.74 5.87
CA SER A 193 -21.77 3.31 7.19
C SER A 193 -20.51 2.44 7.12
N LYS A 194 -19.64 2.65 8.10
CA LYS A 194 -18.45 1.84 8.35
C LYS A 194 -18.84 0.69 9.25
N GLY A 195 -18.64 -0.54 8.77
CA GLY A 195 -18.88 -1.75 9.53
C GLY A 195 -17.80 -1.99 10.59
N ARG A 196 -17.72 -3.22 11.04
CA ARG A 196 -16.71 -3.58 12.03
C ARG A 196 -15.30 -3.51 11.45
N LYS A 197 -14.34 -3.16 12.29
CA LYS A 197 -12.93 -3.38 12.06
C LYS A 197 -12.65 -4.89 12.06
N LEU A 198 -12.09 -5.42 10.96
CA LEU A 198 -11.85 -6.85 10.81
C LEU A 198 -10.60 -7.28 11.57
N LYS A 199 -10.68 -8.38 12.28
CA LYS A 199 -9.52 -8.99 12.95
C LYS A 199 -8.65 -9.69 11.92
N LYS A 200 -7.35 -9.38 11.91
CA LYS A 200 -6.34 -9.92 10.98
C LYS A 200 -5.23 -10.61 11.73
N ILE A 201 -4.49 -11.47 11.04
CA ILE A 201 -3.31 -12.14 11.61
C ILE A 201 -2.05 -11.28 11.56
N GLY A 202 -2.03 -10.23 10.74
CA GLY A 202 -0.92 -9.28 10.60
C GLY A 202 -1.41 -7.90 10.20
N LEU A 203 -0.47 -6.93 10.05
CA LEU A 203 -0.73 -5.51 9.83
C LEU A 203 -1.76 -4.98 10.85
N LEU A 204 -1.51 -5.27 12.13
CA LEU A 204 -2.52 -5.10 13.18
C LEU A 204 -2.96 -3.65 13.35
N ALA A 205 -2.03 -2.69 13.29
CA ALA A 205 -2.35 -1.26 13.40
C ALA A 205 -3.01 -0.66 12.14
N GLN A 206 -2.99 -1.38 11.00
CA GLN A 206 -3.70 -0.94 9.81
C GLN A 206 -5.17 -1.34 9.92
N ASP A 207 -6.10 -0.39 10.02
CA ASP A 207 -7.52 -0.70 10.00
C ASP A 207 -7.95 -1.26 8.65
N THR A 208 -8.81 -2.25 8.72
CA THR A 208 -9.40 -2.92 7.57
C THR A 208 -10.85 -3.22 7.89
N SER A 209 -11.77 -2.75 7.07
CA SER A 209 -13.19 -2.70 7.44
C SER A 209 -14.12 -3.22 6.36
N GLU A 210 -15.34 -3.51 6.79
CA GLU A 210 -16.51 -3.59 5.91
C GLU A 210 -17.10 -2.20 5.75
N LEU A 211 -17.61 -1.89 4.55
CA LEU A 211 -18.32 -0.65 4.25
C LEU A 211 -19.68 -0.98 3.65
N PHE A 212 -20.72 -0.27 4.06
CA PHE A 212 -22.08 -0.49 3.62
C PHE A 212 -22.67 0.78 3.00
N PHE A 213 -23.40 0.58 1.92
CA PHE A 213 -24.06 1.62 1.16
C PHE A 213 -25.54 1.24 1.02
N ASP A 214 -26.40 1.97 1.72
CA ASP A 214 -27.84 1.78 1.70
C ASP A 214 -28.53 3.07 1.21
N ASN A 215 -28.87 3.09 -0.09
CA ASN A 215 -29.44 4.25 -0.76
C ASN A 215 -28.60 5.53 -0.57
N VAL A 216 -27.28 5.38 -0.60
CA VAL A 216 -26.36 6.52 -0.48
C VAL A 216 -26.49 7.42 -1.68
N ARG A 217 -26.91 8.67 -1.44
CA ARG A 217 -27.07 9.69 -2.49
C ARG A 217 -25.88 10.60 -2.56
N VAL A 218 -25.29 10.70 -3.73
CA VAL A 218 -24.20 11.65 -4.03
C VAL A 218 -24.45 12.34 -5.36
N PRO A 219 -24.08 13.60 -5.51
CA PRO A 219 -24.26 14.32 -6.77
C PRO A 219 -23.43 13.69 -7.90
N VAL A 220 -23.88 13.81 -9.13
CA VAL A 220 -23.16 13.30 -10.32
C VAL A 220 -21.73 13.84 -10.41
N THR A 221 -21.47 15.00 -9.82
CA THR A 221 -20.13 15.61 -9.72
C THR A 221 -19.17 14.84 -8.79
N ASN A 222 -19.63 13.80 -8.08
CA ASN A 222 -18.75 12.91 -7.31
C ASN A 222 -18.19 11.75 -8.15
N ARG A 223 -18.61 11.59 -9.42
CA ARG A 223 -18.03 10.58 -10.31
C ARG A 223 -16.65 11.05 -10.80
N LEU A 224 -15.65 10.19 -10.70
CA LEU A 224 -14.31 10.41 -11.24
C LEU A 224 -14.27 10.00 -12.73
N GLY A 225 -13.91 10.94 -13.57
CA GLY A 225 -13.80 10.74 -15.01
C GLY A 225 -15.15 10.42 -15.68
N GLU A 226 -15.11 9.62 -16.75
CA GLU A 226 -16.27 9.27 -17.56
C GLU A 226 -16.99 8.04 -17.00
N GLU A 227 -18.31 8.01 -17.17
CA GLU A 227 -19.13 6.86 -16.81
C GLU A 227 -18.73 5.61 -17.60
N GLY A 228 -18.68 4.47 -16.93
CA GLY A 228 -18.30 3.20 -17.54
C GLY A 228 -16.78 3.03 -17.79
N GLN A 229 -15.95 4.03 -17.51
CA GLN A 229 -14.49 3.93 -17.70
C GLN A 229 -13.73 3.46 -16.45
N GLY A 230 -14.41 3.25 -15.34
CA GLY A 230 -13.77 2.91 -14.06
C GLY A 230 -12.88 1.69 -14.12
N PHE A 231 -13.26 0.63 -14.83
CA PHE A 231 -12.41 -0.56 -14.99
C PHE A 231 -11.10 -0.24 -15.72
N LYS A 232 -11.13 0.62 -16.74
CA LYS A 232 -9.94 1.07 -17.47
C LYS A 232 -9.02 1.87 -16.56
N TYR A 233 -9.58 2.74 -15.73
CA TYR A 233 -8.82 3.53 -14.75
C TYR A 233 -8.13 2.65 -13.72
N LEU A 234 -8.85 1.64 -13.19
CA LEU A 234 -8.24 0.65 -12.29
C LEU A 234 -7.05 -0.07 -12.94
N MET A 235 -7.20 -0.53 -14.19
CA MET A 235 -6.11 -1.23 -14.88
C MET A 235 -4.87 -0.35 -15.11
N HIS A 236 -5.07 0.94 -15.33
CA HIS A 236 -3.99 1.92 -15.51
C HIS A 236 -3.21 2.15 -14.21
N GLU A 237 -3.91 2.42 -13.09
CA GLU A 237 -3.27 2.75 -11.81
C GLU A 237 -2.63 1.52 -11.13
N LEU A 238 -3.10 0.30 -11.41
CA LEU A 238 -2.58 -0.92 -10.81
C LEU A 238 -1.08 -1.15 -11.05
N ALA A 239 -0.47 -0.58 -12.09
CA ALA A 239 0.97 -0.69 -12.31
C ALA A 239 1.76 0.01 -11.19
N GLN A 240 1.35 1.22 -10.80
CA GLN A 240 1.92 1.97 -9.67
C GLN A 240 1.66 1.25 -8.35
N GLU A 241 0.43 0.79 -8.11
CA GLU A 241 0.06 0.07 -6.88
C GLU A 241 0.95 -1.16 -6.64
N ARG A 242 1.27 -1.92 -7.71
CA ARG A 242 2.18 -3.07 -7.65
C ARG A 242 3.62 -2.66 -7.37
N LEU A 243 4.06 -1.54 -7.94
CA LEU A 243 5.40 -1.01 -7.68
C LEU A 243 5.56 -0.56 -6.21
N VAL A 244 4.55 0.09 -5.61
CA VAL A 244 4.49 0.42 -4.17
C VAL A 244 4.77 -0.82 -3.32
N ILE A 245 4.12 -1.95 -3.65
CA ILE A 245 4.32 -3.22 -2.94
C ILE A 245 5.75 -3.73 -3.10
N ALA A 246 6.28 -3.70 -4.33
CA ALA A 246 7.63 -4.20 -4.63
C ALA A 246 8.73 -3.38 -3.93
N VAL A 247 8.61 -2.05 -3.93
CA VAL A 247 9.52 -1.13 -3.22
C VAL A 247 9.55 -1.43 -1.72
N ARG A 248 8.37 -1.58 -1.11
CA ARG A 248 8.25 -1.92 0.31
C ARG A 248 8.90 -3.27 0.63
N CYS A 249 8.66 -4.30 -0.18
CA CYS A 249 9.22 -5.64 0.04
C CYS A 249 10.75 -5.63 -0.03
N ALA A 250 11.33 -4.94 -1.02
CA ALA A 250 12.77 -4.86 -1.19
C ALA A 250 13.43 -4.15 0.02
N ALA A 251 12.87 -3.02 0.46
CA ALA A 251 13.38 -2.29 1.63
C ALA A 251 13.24 -3.08 2.94
N SER A 252 12.13 -3.77 3.14
CA SER A 252 11.90 -4.65 4.28
C SER A 252 12.94 -5.78 4.33
N LEU A 253 13.21 -6.42 3.20
CA LEU A 253 14.22 -7.50 3.11
C LEU A 253 15.62 -7.01 3.42
N GLU A 254 16.02 -5.83 2.93
CA GLU A 254 17.32 -5.22 3.26
C GLU A 254 17.44 -4.95 4.75
N SER A 255 16.40 -4.40 5.38
CA SER A 255 16.35 -4.12 6.81
C SER A 255 16.46 -5.40 7.63
N PHE A 256 15.66 -6.44 7.32
CA PHE A 256 15.68 -7.69 8.08
C PHE A 256 16.90 -8.54 7.82
N LEU A 257 17.50 -8.48 6.65
CA LEU A 257 18.81 -9.11 6.41
C LEU A 257 19.86 -8.52 7.36
N GLN A 258 19.95 -7.21 7.48
CA GLN A 258 20.93 -6.57 8.36
C GLN A 258 20.66 -6.91 9.82
N ARG A 259 19.42 -6.80 10.29
CA ARG A 259 19.03 -7.18 11.66
C ARG A 259 19.36 -8.63 11.97
N THR A 260 19.14 -9.55 11.02
CA THR A 260 19.45 -10.97 11.19
C THR A 260 20.96 -11.24 11.22
N ILE A 261 21.74 -10.52 10.40
CA ILE A 261 23.20 -10.58 10.46
C ILE A 261 23.71 -10.12 11.83
N ASP A 262 23.21 -9.01 12.34
CA ASP A 262 23.61 -8.46 13.64
C ASP A 262 23.22 -9.41 14.77
N TYR A 263 21.96 -9.88 14.77
CA TYR A 263 21.50 -10.87 15.75
C TYR A 263 22.36 -12.15 15.74
N THR A 264 22.63 -12.74 14.57
CA THR A 264 23.40 -13.99 14.46
C THR A 264 24.87 -13.80 14.80
N ARG A 265 25.41 -12.59 14.66
CA ARG A 265 26.77 -12.24 15.11
C ARG A 265 26.87 -12.22 16.64
N ASP A 266 25.87 -11.63 17.29
CA ASP A 266 25.87 -11.47 18.75
C ASP A 266 25.43 -12.74 19.49
N ARG A 267 24.53 -13.52 18.92
CA ARG A 267 23.97 -14.72 19.51
C ARG A 267 25.03 -15.85 19.55
N GLN A 268 25.33 -16.30 20.75
CA GLN A 268 26.27 -17.43 20.98
C GLN A 268 25.51 -18.76 21.08
N SER A 269 26.06 -19.82 20.46
CA SER A 269 25.61 -21.21 20.57
C SER A 269 26.79 -22.17 20.37
N PHE A 270 26.87 -23.21 21.18
CA PHE A 270 27.96 -24.16 21.13
C PHE A 270 29.38 -23.52 21.19
N GLY A 271 29.51 -22.43 21.97
CA GLY A 271 30.80 -21.75 22.19
C GLY A 271 31.23 -20.78 21.08
N GLN A 272 30.38 -20.50 20.10
CA GLN A 272 30.67 -19.56 19.00
C GLN A 272 29.42 -18.82 18.54
N SER A 273 29.60 -17.74 17.77
CA SER A 273 28.44 -17.00 17.24
C SER A 273 27.64 -17.86 16.24
N VAL A 274 26.32 -17.65 16.19
CA VAL A 274 25.45 -18.34 15.20
C VAL A 274 25.91 -18.05 13.78
N LEU A 275 26.40 -16.83 13.52
CA LEU A 275 26.96 -16.44 12.23
C LEU A 275 28.19 -17.23 11.82
N SER A 276 28.98 -17.77 12.78
CA SER A 276 30.21 -18.53 12.49
C SER A 276 29.94 -19.93 11.93
N PHE A 277 28.73 -20.47 12.09
CA PHE A 277 28.35 -21.74 11.47
C PHE A 277 28.21 -21.61 9.97
N GLN A 278 28.80 -22.53 9.21
CA GLN A 278 28.81 -22.51 7.75
C GLN A 278 27.38 -22.41 7.15
N ASN A 279 26.44 -23.20 7.69
CA ASN A 279 25.06 -23.20 7.24
C ASN A 279 24.40 -21.79 7.37
N SER A 280 24.61 -21.10 8.50
CA SER A 280 24.08 -19.76 8.73
C SER A 280 24.68 -18.75 7.75
N ARG A 281 26.00 -18.78 7.55
CA ARG A 281 26.69 -17.92 6.58
C ARG A 281 26.20 -18.13 5.16
N PHE A 282 25.99 -19.38 4.74
CA PHE A 282 25.54 -19.70 3.39
C PHE A 282 24.12 -19.18 3.16
N LYS A 283 23.19 -19.39 4.09
CA LYS A 283 21.84 -18.85 4.01
C LYS A 283 21.84 -17.33 3.89
N LEU A 284 22.61 -16.64 4.72
CA LEU A 284 22.70 -15.17 4.68
C LEU A 284 23.39 -14.66 3.40
N ALA A 285 24.37 -15.36 2.87
CA ALA A 285 25.03 -15.03 1.61
C ALA A 285 24.08 -15.19 0.43
N GLU A 286 23.31 -16.28 0.37
CA GLU A 286 22.28 -16.50 -0.64
C GLU A 286 21.17 -15.44 -0.55
N ALA A 287 20.69 -15.16 0.67
CA ALA A 287 19.68 -14.11 0.90
C ALA A 287 20.18 -12.74 0.41
N LYS A 288 21.43 -12.36 0.77
CA LYS A 288 22.05 -11.11 0.32
C LYS A 288 22.11 -11.03 -1.21
N SER A 289 22.51 -12.12 -1.87
CA SER A 289 22.56 -12.18 -3.34
C SER A 289 21.17 -11.97 -3.95
N GLN A 290 20.15 -12.71 -3.48
CA GLN A 290 18.77 -12.61 -4.00
C GLN A 290 18.16 -11.24 -3.74
N ILE A 291 18.37 -10.64 -2.57
CA ILE A 291 17.90 -9.29 -2.24
C ILE A 291 18.57 -8.24 -3.13
N THR A 292 19.86 -8.40 -3.40
CA THR A 292 20.59 -7.47 -4.30
C THR A 292 20.04 -7.53 -5.72
N MET A 293 19.77 -8.72 -6.27
CA MET A 293 19.14 -8.86 -7.58
C MET A 293 17.74 -8.25 -7.61
N LEU A 294 16.92 -8.51 -6.58
CA LEU A 294 15.59 -7.91 -6.47
C LEU A 294 15.67 -6.39 -6.42
N ARG A 295 16.60 -5.83 -5.62
CA ARG A 295 16.78 -4.38 -5.50
C ARG A 295 17.10 -3.73 -6.85
N VAL A 296 18.02 -4.31 -7.61
CA VAL A 296 18.37 -3.81 -8.95
C VAL A 296 17.14 -3.78 -9.86
N PHE A 297 16.33 -4.85 -9.85
CA PHE A 297 15.13 -4.91 -10.67
C PHE A 297 14.05 -3.92 -10.21
N VAL A 298 13.86 -3.74 -8.91
CA VAL A 298 12.91 -2.76 -8.37
C VAL A 298 13.36 -1.33 -8.70
N ASP A 299 14.65 -1.02 -8.61
CA ASP A 299 15.20 0.30 -8.96
C ASP A 299 15.06 0.62 -10.46
N ASP A 300 15.22 -0.40 -11.32
CA ASP A 300 14.94 -0.26 -12.73
C ASP A 300 13.44 0.01 -13.00
N CYS A 301 12.54 -0.73 -12.34
CA CYS A 301 11.10 -0.47 -12.41
C CYS A 301 10.73 0.94 -11.91
N LEU A 302 11.36 1.40 -10.83
CA LEU A 302 11.19 2.76 -10.31
C LEU A 302 11.67 3.81 -11.33
N SER A 303 12.83 3.60 -11.95
CA SER A 303 13.36 4.48 -12.99
C SER A 303 12.43 4.57 -14.20
N LEU A 304 11.87 3.43 -14.63
CA LEU A 304 10.87 3.39 -15.71
C LEU A 304 9.58 4.11 -15.31
N HIS A 305 9.15 3.96 -14.07
CA HIS A 305 7.94 4.63 -13.59
C HIS A 305 8.11 6.16 -13.58
N LEU A 306 9.24 6.65 -13.10
CA LEU A 306 9.59 8.09 -13.13
C LEU A 306 9.59 8.66 -14.56
N LYS A 307 9.92 7.83 -15.56
CA LYS A 307 9.84 8.18 -16.99
C LYS A 307 8.47 7.93 -17.63
N ARG A 308 7.51 7.39 -16.89
CA ARG A 308 6.20 6.94 -17.39
C ARG A 308 6.28 5.80 -18.42
N GLU A 309 7.28 4.94 -18.30
CA GLU A 309 7.57 3.81 -19.19
C GLU A 309 7.35 2.43 -18.53
N LEU A 310 6.91 2.41 -17.26
CA LEU A 310 6.65 1.16 -16.56
C LEU A 310 5.43 0.44 -17.15
N THR A 311 5.65 -0.75 -17.70
CA THR A 311 4.56 -1.57 -18.24
C THR A 311 3.82 -2.34 -17.14
N PRO A 312 2.51 -2.65 -17.31
CA PRO A 312 1.76 -3.50 -16.38
C PRO A 312 2.39 -4.87 -16.15
N GLU A 313 2.99 -5.46 -17.18
CA GLU A 313 3.70 -6.74 -17.12
C GLU A 313 4.93 -6.64 -16.21
N ARG A 314 5.77 -5.60 -16.40
CA ARG A 314 6.98 -5.39 -15.61
C ARG A 314 6.67 -5.10 -14.16
N ALA A 315 5.62 -4.32 -13.88
CA ALA A 315 5.10 -4.10 -12.54
C ALA A 315 4.59 -5.40 -11.89
N ALA A 316 3.93 -6.27 -12.66
CA ALA A 316 3.49 -7.58 -12.19
C ALA A 316 4.67 -8.50 -11.85
N MET A 317 5.72 -8.51 -12.68
CA MET A 317 6.98 -9.25 -12.39
C MET A 317 7.63 -8.75 -11.09
N ALA A 318 7.72 -7.43 -10.90
CA ALA A 318 8.30 -6.84 -9.70
C ALA A 318 7.53 -7.25 -8.45
N LYS A 319 6.20 -7.12 -8.47
CA LYS A 319 5.33 -7.50 -7.34
C LYS A 319 5.42 -8.99 -7.03
N LEU A 320 5.30 -9.86 -8.04
CA LEU A 320 5.35 -11.31 -7.88
C LEU A 320 6.65 -11.76 -7.22
N ASN A 321 7.79 -11.34 -7.77
CA ASN A 321 9.09 -11.75 -7.27
C ASN A 321 9.40 -11.16 -5.88
N ALA A 322 9.07 -9.87 -5.67
CA ALA A 322 9.32 -9.21 -4.40
C ALA A 322 8.54 -9.85 -3.24
N THR A 323 7.25 -10.10 -3.43
CA THR A 323 6.41 -10.68 -2.37
C THR A 323 6.72 -12.16 -2.11
N ALA A 324 7.03 -12.94 -3.15
CA ALA A 324 7.44 -14.34 -2.99
C ALA A 324 8.78 -14.45 -2.25
N LEU A 325 9.77 -13.62 -2.63
CA LEU A 325 11.08 -13.61 -1.99
C LEU A 325 10.97 -13.13 -0.53
N GLN A 326 10.16 -12.09 -0.26
CA GLN A 326 9.95 -11.59 1.10
C GLN A 326 9.40 -12.68 2.02
N ASN A 327 8.37 -13.40 1.59
CA ASN A 327 7.79 -14.48 2.38
C ASN A 327 8.81 -15.61 2.64
N LYS A 328 9.60 -15.98 1.62
CA LYS A 328 10.64 -17.02 1.75
C LYS A 328 11.74 -16.60 2.74
N LEU A 329 12.29 -15.40 2.56
CA LEU A 329 13.48 -15.02 3.35
C LEU A 329 13.14 -14.61 4.77
N LEU A 330 11.96 -14.03 5.04
CA LEU A 330 11.54 -13.74 6.42
C LEU A 330 11.32 -15.04 7.21
N ASP A 331 10.84 -16.11 6.58
CA ASP A 331 10.75 -17.44 7.19
C ASP A 331 12.15 -17.99 7.57
N GLU A 332 13.11 -17.89 6.66
CA GLU A 332 14.49 -18.29 6.91
C GLU A 332 15.16 -17.45 8.01
N PHE A 333 14.90 -16.13 8.03
CA PHE A 333 15.43 -15.23 9.04
C PHE A 333 14.82 -15.53 10.42
N LEU A 334 13.51 -15.76 10.48
CA LEU A 334 12.84 -16.18 11.71
C LEU A 334 13.46 -17.47 12.27
N GLN A 335 13.72 -18.44 11.40
CA GLN A 335 14.38 -19.69 11.80
C GLN A 335 15.77 -19.45 12.39
N LEU A 336 16.56 -18.51 11.85
CA LEU A 336 17.88 -18.13 12.37
C LEU A 336 17.81 -17.43 13.74
N HIS A 337 16.70 -16.80 14.08
CA HIS A 337 16.47 -16.22 15.42
C HIS A 337 16.08 -17.27 16.46
N GLY A 338 15.67 -18.49 16.05
CA GLY A 338 15.24 -19.55 16.96
C GLY A 338 14.04 -19.12 17.80
N GLY A 339 14.00 -19.50 19.08
CA GLY A 339 12.89 -19.16 19.97
C GLY A 339 12.62 -17.67 20.10
N TYR A 340 13.64 -16.83 20.01
CA TYR A 340 13.47 -15.36 20.01
C TYR A 340 12.76 -14.84 18.75
N GLY A 341 12.87 -15.54 17.62
CA GLY A 341 12.12 -15.20 16.41
C GLY A 341 10.61 -15.35 16.57
N TYR A 342 10.16 -16.14 17.53
CA TYR A 342 8.75 -16.36 17.84
C TYR A 342 8.19 -15.32 18.83
N MET A 343 9.04 -14.45 19.37
CA MET A 343 8.68 -13.39 20.29
C MET A 343 8.45 -12.07 19.52
N THR A 344 7.40 -11.35 19.88
CA THR A 344 7.00 -10.13 19.19
C THR A 344 8.02 -9.01 19.28
N GLU A 345 8.78 -8.93 20.39
CA GLU A 345 9.77 -7.89 20.67
C GLU A 345 10.94 -7.88 19.67
N TYR A 346 11.23 -9.02 19.02
CA TYR A 346 12.30 -9.09 18.01
C TYR A 346 11.87 -8.60 16.63
N GLY A 347 10.57 -8.39 16.42
CA GLY A 347 10.00 -7.82 15.21
C GLY A 347 10.02 -8.74 13.98
N ILE A 348 10.83 -9.81 13.96
CA ILE A 348 10.90 -10.74 12.82
C ILE A 348 9.63 -11.60 12.70
N GLY A 349 9.06 -12.04 13.82
CA GLY A 349 7.79 -12.78 13.85
C GLY A 349 6.63 -11.95 13.28
N PRO A 350 6.35 -10.76 13.81
CA PRO A 350 5.40 -9.84 13.21
C PRO A 350 5.65 -9.59 11.72
N ALA A 351 6.89 -9.30 11.31
CA ALA A 351 7.22 -9.06 9.90
C ALA A 351 6.93 -10.26 8.99
N TRP A 352 7.19 -11.49 9.47
CA TRP A 352 6.85 -12.72 8.76
C TRP A 352 5.33 -12.86 8.54
N VAL A 353 4.53 -12.59 9.56
CA VAL A 353 3.07 -12.60 9.45
C VAL A 353 2.57 -11.50 8.51
N ASP A 354 3.08 -10.28 8.66
CA ASP A 354 2.69 -9.10 7.88
C ASP A 354 3.00 -9.26 6.38
N ALA A 355 4.10 -9.95 6.05
CA ALA A 355 4.49 -10.18 4.68
C ALA A 355 3.50 -11.08 3.92
N ARG A 356 2.74 -11.94 4.62
CA ARG A 356 1.90 -12.97 3.99
C ARG A 356 0.84 -12.39 3.08
N ILE A 357 0.24 -11.27 3.45
CA ILE A 357 -0.81 -10.62 2.66
C ILE A 357 -0.29 -10.09 1.31
N GLY A 358 1.01 -9.79 1.21
CA GLY A 358 1.64 -9.26 0.00
C GLY A 358 1.41 -10.12 -1.24
N ARG A 359 1.30 -11.43 -1.09
CA ARG A 359 1.01 -12.38 -2.17
C ARG A 359 -0.46 -12.44 -2.58
N ILE A 360 -1.35 -11.76 -1.86
CA ILE A 360 -2.80 -11.81 -2.04
C ILE A 360 -3.34 -10.48 -2.60
N TYR A 361 -3.08 -9.36 -1.91
CA TYR A 361 -3.61 -8.06 -2.32
C TYR A 361 -2.83 -7.45 -3.51
N GLY A 362 -3.38 -6.37 -4.12
CA GLY A 362 -2.80 -5.78 -5.33
C GLY A 362 -2.76 -6.73 -6.54
N GLY A 363 -3.59 -7.80 -6.50
CA GLY A 363 -3.61 -8.95 -7.38
C GLY A 363 -2.80 -10.11 -6.85
N SER A 364 -3.42 -11.31 -6.76
CA SER A 364 -2.74 -12.52 -6.27
C SER A 364 -1.58 -12.93 -7.18
N ASP A 365 -0.72 -13.84 -6.69
CA ASP A 365 0.39 -14.38 -7.48
C ASP A 365 -0.10 -14.98 -8.80
N GLU A 366 -1.28 -15.61 -8.81
CA GLU A 366 -1.91 -16.18 -10.00
C GLU A 366 -2.30 -15.09 -10.99
N ILE A 367 -2.86 -13.98 -10.52
CA ILE A 367 -3.18 -12.82 -11.38
C ILE A 367 -1.91 -12.18 -11.93
N MET A 368 -0.82 -12.09 -11.16
CA MET A 368 0.46 -11.60 -11.66
C MET A 368 1.01 -12.49 -12.76
N LYS A 369 0.98 -13.82 -12.57
CA LYS A 369 1.39 -14.80 -13.58
C LYS A 369 0.55 -14.72 -14.85
N GLU A 370 -0.76 -14.55 -14.71
CA GLU A 370 -1.68 -14.38 -15.86
C GLU A 370 -1.34 -13.11 -16.67
N ILE A 371 -1.03 -11.99 -15.99
CA ILE A 371 -0.65 -10.75 -16.67
C ILE A 371 0.67 -10.92 -17.44
N ILE A 372 1.65 -11.58 -16.84
CA ILE A 372 2.95 -11.87 -17.46
C ILE A 372 2.76 -12.81 -18.66
N ALA A 373 1.96 -13.87 -18.49
CA ALA A 373 1.74 -14.87 -19.53
C ALA A 373 1.06 -14.34 -20.80
N ARG A 374 0.30 -13.24 -20.69
CA ARG A 374 -0.31 -12.57 -21.86
C ARG A 374 0.70 -11.90 -22.77
N GLY A 375 1.93 -11.68 -22.30
CA GLY A 375 3.03 -11.11 -23.07
C GLY A 375 3.92 -12.17 -23.75
N LEU A 376 3.68 -13.46 -23.48
CA LEU A 376 4.42 -14.57 -24.09
C LEU A 376 3.85 -14.93 -25.48
#